data_8ccc5cb69287baa0d36f012217b0f949
#
_entry.id   8ccc5cb69287baa0d36f012217b0f949
#
_cell.length_a   1.000
_cell.length_b   1.000
_cell.length_c   1.000
_cell.angle_alpha   90.00
_cell.angle_beta   90.00
_cell.angle_gamma   90.00
#
_symmetry.space_group_name_H-M   'P 1'
#
loop_
_entity.id
_entity.type
_entity.pdbx_description
1 polymer ?
#
loop_
_entity_poly.entity_id
_entity_poly.type
_entity_poly.pdbx_seq_one_letter_code
_entity_poly.pdbx_strand_id
1 'polypeptide(L)'
;GQNTKLEEIINKAEKHFANNPSIKLFKGKLLFKSKRYEDSINNLNSIEFDSRNETKETSRCGTLAKCYDQTGDFKKAYEFFKKTNDINFNLNKNKIDKNKAINIIKDRINFFDNPNIKNWPIPKLNTKEKNPIFLIGFPRSGTTLLDTILRSHPSLDVIEEKPIIDNFIKELNKKIYSNLNNLKTINESLLEEMRNVYFDSK
;
A
#
# COMPACT_ATOMS: atom_id res chain seq x y z
N GLY A 1 -1.10 21.64 18.27
CA GLY A 1 -1.31 20.25 18.57
C GLY A 1 -0.09 19.32 18.41
N GLN A 2 -0.16 18.33 17.54
CA GLN A 2 0.89 17.29 17.41
C GLN A 2 2.24 17.83 16.93
N ASN A 3 2.26 18.82 16.04
CA ASN A 3 3.52 19.43 15.55
C ASN A 3 4.26 20.20 16.62
N THR A 4 3.56 20.88 17.52
CA THR A 4 4.15 21.64 18.63
C THR A 4 4.89 20.74 19.62
N LYS A 5 4.27 19.58 19.96
CA LYS A 5 4.88 18.59 20.85
C LYS A 5 6.13 17.95 20.20
N LEU A 6 6.08 17.67 18.90
CA LEU A 6 7.22 17.13 18.15
C LEU A 6 8.37 18.13 18.10
N GLU A 7 8.08 19.43 17.90
CA GLU A 7 9.07 20.51 17.90
C GLU A 7 9.78 20.64 19.26
N GLU A 8 9.03 20.59 20.34
CA GLU A 8 9.61 20.61 21.69
C GLU A 8 10.55 19.43 21.94
N ILE A 9 10.17 18.22 21.48
CA ILE A 9 11.02 17.01 21.62
C ILE A 9 12.29 17.16 20.81
N ILE A 10 12.20 17.63 19.55
CA ILE A 10 13.36 17.83 18.69
C ILE A 10 14.29 18.90 19.28
N ASN A 11 13.74 20.01 19.77
CA ASN A 11 14.53 21.07 20.39
C ASN A 11 15.25 20.62 21.66
N LYS A 12 14.62 19.77 22.48
CA LYS A 12 15.27 19.13 23.63
C LYS A 12 16.39 18.18 23.18
N ALA A 13 16.14 17.37 22.18
CA ALA A 13 17.13 16.42 21.66
C ALA A 13 18.34 17.14 21.04
N GLU A 14 18.15 18.25 20.34
CA GLU A 14 19.24 19.05 19.76
C GLU A 14 20.18 19.65 20.83
N LYS A 15 19.65 20.02 22.01
CA LYS A 15 20.48 20.53 23.10
C LYS A 15 21.50 19.50 23.61
N HIS A 16 21.15 18.23 23.56
CA HIS A 16 22.01 17.14 24.03
C HIS A 16 22.80 16.47 22.89
N PHE A 17 22.30 16.53 21.67
CA PHE A 17 22.83 15.81 20.51
C PHE A 17 22.81 16.65 19.23
N ALA A 18 23.36 17.88 19.31
CA ALA A 18 23.28 18.89 18.25
C ALA A 18 23.71 18.42 16.85
N ASN A 19 24.67 17.50 16.77
CA ASN A 19 25.20 16.99 15.50
C ASN A 19 24.67 15.62 15.10
N ASN A 20 23.65 15.10 15.79
CA ASN A 20 23.11 13.79 15.45
C ASN A 20 22.34 13.83 14.12
N PRO A 21 22.77 13.08 13.08
CA PRO A 21 22.15 13.12 11.76
C PRO A 21 20.66 12.73 11.78
N SER A 22 20.28 11.83 12.69
CA SER A 22 18.87 11.40 12.80
C SER A 22 17.98 12.51 13.36
N ILE A 23 18.46 13.29 14.34
CA ILE A 23 17.71 14.41 14.88
C ILE A 23 17.55 15.49 13.82
N LYS A 24 18.64 15.82 13.11
CA LYS A 24 18.59 16.75 11.98
C LYS A 24 17.61 16.28 10.89
N LEU A 25 17.54 14.97 10.60
CA LEU A 25 16.58 14.43 9.65
C LEU A 25 15.13 14.67 10.11
N PHE A 26 14.82 14.42 11.37
CA PHE A 26 13.48 14.68 11.92
C PHE A 26 13.16 16.18 11.91
N LYS A 27 14.11 17.05 12.23
CA LYS A 27 13.97 18.50 12.13
C LYS A 27 13.66 18.95 10.71
N GLY A 28 14.39 18.45 9.71
CA GLY A 28 14.13 18.75 8.30
C GLY A 28 12.73 18.35 7.88
N LYS A 29 12.25 17.16 8.29
CA LYS A 29 10.88 16.74 8.03
C LYS A 29 9.82 17.62 8.72
N LEU A 30 10.08 18.07 9.93
CA LEU A 30 9.19 18.98 10.63
C LEU A 30 9.12 20.33 9.92
N LEU A 31 10.27 20.88 9.53
CA LEU A 31 10.35 22.13 8.75
C LEU A 31 9.58 22.02 7.43
N PHE A 32 9.72 20.91 6.70
CA PHE A 32 8.92 20.62 5.50
C PHE A 32 7.41 20.64 5.80
N LYS A 33 6.96 19.93 6.86
CA LYS A 33 5.55 19.92 7.26
C LYS A 33 5.02 21.30 7.63
N SER A 34 5.90 22.14 8.19
CA SER A 34 5.58 23.53 8.54
C SER A 34 5.73 24.50 7.35
N LYS A 35 5.91 23.98 6.12
CA LYS A 35 6.09 24.74 4.88
C LYS A 35 7.32 25.66 4.87
N ARG A 36 8.27 25.44 5.76
CA ARG A 36 9.55 26.14 5.84
C ARG A 36 10.57 25.41 4.94
N TYR A 37 10.36 25.48 3.64
CA TYR A 37 11.08 24.63 2.68
C TYR A 37 12.56 24.95 2.61
N GLU A 38 12.95 26.24 2.55
CA GLU A 38 14.36 26.66 2.51
C GLU A 38 15.12 26.24 3.78
N ASP A 39 14.50 26.40 4.95
CA ASP A 39 15.12 25.97 6.21
C ASP A 39 15.27 24.44 6.24
N SER A 40 14.29 23.70 5.70
CA SER A 40 14.37 22.27 5.56
C SER A 40 15.51 21.84 4.65
N ILE A 41 15.67 22.51 3.49
CA ILE A 41 16.76 22.26 2.53
C ILE A 41 18.11 22.48 3.22
N ASN A 42 18.30 23.62 3.86
CA ASN A 42 19.55 23.96 4.55
C ASN A 42 19.90 22.94 5.63
N ASN A 43 18.92 22.57 6.46
CA ASN A 43 19.11 21.59 7.51
C ASN A 43 19.41 20.20 6.95
N LEU A 44 18.70 19.74 5.91
CA LEU A 44 18.88 18.41 5.33
C LEU A 44 20.19 18.29 4.53
N ASN A 45 20.66 19.36 3.89
CA ASN A 45 21.95 19.40 3.21
C ASN A 45 23.14 19.35 4.17
N SER A 46 22.96 19.71 5.44
CA SER A 46 24.00 19.59 6.48
C SER A 46 24.15 18.17 7.04
N ILE A 47 23.41 17.19 6.52
CA ILE A 47 23.44 15.80 7.01
C ILE A 47 24.28 14.96 6.08
N GLU A 48 25.19 14.20 6.68
CA GLU A 48 25.90 13.11 6.02
C GLU A 48 25.52 11.78 6.70
N PHE A 49 25.10 10.81 5.91
CA PHE A 49 24.87 9.44 6.37
C PHE A 49 25.93 8.51 5.79
N ASP A 50 26.42 7.57 6.59
CA ASP A 50 27.27 6.50 6.12
C ASP A 50 26.44 5.47 5.29
N SER A 51 27.17 4.58 4.58
CA SER A 51 26.57 3.57 3.70
C SER A 51 25.63 2.58 4.43
N ARG A 52 25.68 2.48 5.75
CA ARG A 52 24.79 1.60 6.55
C ARG A 52 23.43 2.24 6.82
N ASN A 53 23.27 3.52 6.53
CA ASN A 53 22.06 4.29 6.79
C ASN A 53 21.24 4.60 5.52
N GLU A 54 21.26 3.71 4.51
CA GLU A 54 20.58 3.92 3.22
C GLU A 54 19.09 4.27 3.36
N THR A 55 18.37 3.66 4.30
CA THR A 55 16.95 3.99 4.57
C THR A 55 16.77 5.43 5.06
N LYS A 56 17.69 5.93 5.89
CA LYS A 56 17.67 7.32 6.35
C LYS A 56 18.06 8.28 5.23
N GLU A 57 19.05 7.90 4.41
CA GLU A 57 19.45 8.66 3.23
C GLU A 57 18.29 8.76 2.21
N THR A 58 17.58 7.67 1.95
CA THR A 58 16.36 7.67 1.14
C THR A 58 15.33 8.67 1.67
N SER A 59 15.12 8.66 2.98
CA SER A 59 14.17 9.57 3.63
C SER A 59 14.62 11.05 3.53
N ARG A 60 15.91 11.33 3.65
CA ARG A 60 16.52 12.65 3.46
C ARG A 60 16.33 13.13 2.02
N CYS A 61 16.77 12.34 1.05
CA CYS A 61 16.64 12.67 -0.36
C CYS A 61 15.19 12.88 -0.79
N GLY A 62 14.25 12.02 -0.35
CA GLY A 62 12.84 12.18 -0.67
C GLY A 62 12.22 13.44 -0.07
N THR A 63 12.68 13.90 1.11
CA THR A 63 12.23 15.16 1.70
C THR A 63 12.84 16.35 0.96
N LEU A 64 14.13 16.31 0.61
CA LEU A 64 14.79 17.35 -0.20
C LEU A 64 14.12 17.50 -1.57
N ALA A 65 13.81 16.39 -2.25
CA ALA A 65 13.12 16.40 -3.53
C ALA A 65 11.80 17.17 -3.45
N LYS A 66 10.99 16.88 -2.42
CA LYS A 66 9.73 17.59 -2.19
C LYS A 66 9.93 19.08 -1.85
N CYS A 67 10.96 19.42 -1.08
CA CYS A 67 11.27 20.82 -0.78
C CYS A 67 11.65 21.59 -2.05
N TYR A 68 12.54 21.04 -2.88
CA TYR A 68 12.93 21.66 -4.15
C TYR A 68 11.77 21.78 -5.13
N ASP A 69 10.86 20.83 -5.15
CA ASP A 69 9.63 20.90 -5.94
C ASP A 69 8.74 22.08 -5.49
N GLN A 70 8.58 22.26 -4.18
CA GLN A 70 7.80 23.36 -3.62
C GLN A 70 8.47 24.73 -3.77
N THR A 71 9.79 24.79 -3.90
CA THR A 71 10.53 26.06 -4.15
C THR A 71 10.75 26.32 -5.64
N GLY A 72 10.30 25.45 -6.54
CA GLY A 72 10.39 25.63 -7.99
C GLY A 72 11.72 25.21 -8.62
N ASP A 73 12.67 24.68 -7.85
CA ASP A 73 13.91 24.11 -8.39
C ASP A 73 13.66 22.68 -8.89
N PHE A 74 12.91 22.56 -9.98
CA PHE A 74 12.49 21.25 -10.54
C PHE A 74 13.66 20.39 -10.99
N LYS A 75 14.79 20.99 -11.35
CA LYS A 75 15.99 20.23 -11.71
C LYS A 75 16.52 19.46 -10.51
N LYS A 76 16.75 20.13 -9.38
CA LYS A 76 17.18 19.45 -8.16
C LYS A 76 16.13 18.52 -7.61
N ALA A 77 14.86 18.88 -7.69
CA ALA A 77 13.76 17.97 -7.31
C ALA A 77 13.86 16.64 -8.06
N TYR A 78 14.02 16.68 -9.39
CA TYR A 78 14.18 15.46 -10.20
C TYR A 78 15.42 14.65 -9.81
N GLU A 79 16.58 15.31 -9.63
CA GLU A 79 17.83 14.65 -9.23
C GLU A 79 17.67 13.91 -7.88
N PHE A 80 17.04 14.54 -6.89
CA PHE A 80 16.80 13.92 -5.60
C PHE A 80 15.71 12.84 -5.62
N PHE A 81 14.64 13.00 -6.41
CA PHE A 81 13.66 11.90 -6.63
C PHE A 81 14.32 10.70 -7.29
N LYS A 82 15.15 10.93 -8.32
CA LYS A 82 15.89 9.86 -8.98
C LYS A 82 16.81 9.13 -7.98
N LYS A 83 17.60 9.89 -7.20
CA LYS A 83 18.47 9.30 -6.17
C LYS A 83 17.69 8.48 -5.15
N THR A 84 16.54 8.98 -4.70
CA THR A 84 15.64 8.24 -3.78
C THR A 84 15.20 6.90 -4.38
N ASN A 85 14.79 6.90 -5.65
CA ASN A 85 14.34 5.70 -6.35
C ASN A 85 15.49 4.71 -6.58
N ASP A 86 16.69 5.20 -6.95
CA ASP A 86 17.86 4.37 -7.17
C ASP A 86 18.29 3.64 -5.88
N ILE A 87 18.30 4.34 -4.72
CA ILE A 87 18.57 3.73 -3.42
C ILE A 87 17.51 2.68 -3.08
N ASN A 88 16.23 3.02 -3.20
CA ASN A 88 15.13 2.09 -2.93
C ASN A 88 15.19 0.85 -3.83
N PHE A 89 15.50 1.03 -5.10
CA PHE A 89 15.67 -0.09 -6.02
C PHE A 89 16.81 -1.01 -5.56
N ASN A 90 17.98 -0.44 -5.22
CA ASN A 90 19.12 -1.22 -4.75
C ASN A 90 18.84 -2.00 -3.47
N LEU A 91 18.14 -1.37 -2.50
CA LEU A 91 17.73 -2.01 -1.24
C LEU A 91 16.79 -3.21 -1.46
N ASN A 92 16.00 -3.18 -2.52
CA ASN A 92 14.94 -4.16 -2.73
C ASN A 92 15.16 -5.08 -3.96
N LYS A 93 16.15 -4.81 -4.81
CA LYS A 93 16.36 -5.55 -6.08
C LYS A 93 16.44 -7.07 -5.89
N ASN A 94 17.02 -7.54 -4.79
CA ASN A 94 17.13 -8.96 -4.50
C ASN A 94 15.83 -9.58 -3.97
N LYS A 95 14.84 -8.76 -3.62
CA LYS A 95 13.51 -9.19 -3.18
C LYS A 95 12.49 -9.17 -4.31
N ILE A 96 12.86 -8.58 -5.45
CA ILE A 96 11.95 -8.42 -6.60
C ILE A 96 12.11 -9.64 -7.51
N ASP A 97 11.13 -10.53 -7.43
CA ASP A 97 10.97 -11.58 -8.45
C ASP A 97 10.10 -11.03 -9.59
N LYS A 98 10.74 -10.66 -10.70
CA LYS A 98 10.07 -10.08 -11.88
C LYS A 98 9.04 -11.04 -12.51
N ASN A 99 9.21 -12.33 -12.33
CA ASN A 99 8.34 -13.35 -12.93
C ASN A 99 7.20 -13.76 -12.02
N LYS A 100 7.26 -13.44 -10.72
CA LYS A 100 6.28 -13.89 -9.74
C LYS A 100 4.85 -13.50 -10.13
N ALA A 101 4.63 -12.24 -10.48
CA ALA A 101 3.30 -11.75 -10.88
C ALA A 101 2.82 -12.43 -12.17
N ILE A 102 3.71 -12.58 -13.15
CA ILE A 102 3.42 -13.23 -14.43
C ILE A 102 3.08 -14.71 -14.21
N ASN A 103 3.84 -15.41 -13.38
CA ASN A 103 3.59 -16.82 -13.09
C ASN A 103 2.26 -17.00 -12.35
N ILE A 104 1.94 -16.17 -11.36
CA ILE A 104 0.64 -16.18 -10.68
C ILE A 104 -0.51 -15.99 -11.69
N ILE A 105 -0.36 -15.06 -12.62
CA ILE A 105 -1.40 -14.83 -13.65
C ILE A 105 -1.54 -16.05 -14.57
N LYS A 106 -0.43 -16.60 -15.05
CA LYS A 106 -0.44 -17.81 -15.90
C LYS A 106 -1.07 -19.00 -15.17
N ASP A 107 -0.72 -19.22 -13.91
CA ASP A 107 -1.28 -20.32 -13.11
C ASP A 107 -2.80 -20.16 -12.94
N ARG A 108 -3.26 -18.92 -12.72
CA ARG A 108 -4.70 -18.64 -12.63
C ARG A 108 -5.42 -18.84 -13.96
N ILE A 109 -4.86 -18.36 -15.07
CA ILE A 109 -5.40 -18.60 -16.40
C ILE A 109 -5.53 -20.09 -16.66
N ASN A 110 -4.45 -20.85 -16.49
CA ASN A 110 -4.46 -22.31 -16.68
C ASN A 110 -5.49 -23.01 -15.79
N PHE A 111 -5.65 -22.53 -14.55
CA PHE A 111 -6.64 -23.08 -13.64
C PHE A 111 -8.08 -22.84 -14.14
N PHE A 112 -8.41 -21.61 -14.57
CA PHE A 112 -9.76 -21.26 -15.01
C PHE A 112 -10.08 -21.74 -16.44
N ASP A 113 -9.10 -21.98 -17.28
CA ASP A 113 -9.26 -22.58 -18.60
C ASP A 113 -9.55 -24.09 -18.54
N ASN A 114 -9.44 -24.69 -17.35
CA ASN A 114 -9.74 -26.09 -17.17
C ASN A 114 -11.26 -26.36 -17.38
N PRO A 115 -11.64 -27.23 -18.35
CA PRO A 115 -13.05 -27.51 -18.64
C PRO A 115 -13.87 -28.01 -17.44
N ASN A 116 -13.21 -28.64 -16.46
CA ASN A 116 -13.88 -29.14 -15.26
C ASN A 116 -14.39 -28.01 -14.34
N ILE A 117 -13.88 -26.79 -14.46
CA ILE A 117 -14.36 -25.64 -13.66
C ILE A 117 -15.75 -25.21 -14.11
N LYS A 118 -16.04 -25.30 -15.40
CA LYS A 118 -17.37 -24.99 -15.95
C LYS A 118 -18.49 -25.85 -15.39
N ASN A 119 -18.15 -27.01 -14.86
CA ASN A 119 -19.08 -28.00 -14.30
C ASN A 119 -19.09 -27.97 -12.76
N TRP A 120 -18.53 -26.95 -12.12
CA TRP A 120 -18.61 -26.87 -10.66
C TRP A 120 -20.06 -26.67 -10.23
N PRO A 121 -20.51 -27.45 -9.25
CA PRO A 121 -21.86 -27.29 -8.72
C PRO A 121 -21.97 -25.89 -8.09
N ILE A 122 -22.99 -25.13 -8.47
CA ILE A 122 -23.32 -23.87 -7.79
C ILE A 122 -24.29 -24.24 -6.67
N PRO A 123 -23.85 -24.25 -5.42
CA PRO A 123 -24.72 -24.63 -4.31
C PRO A 123 -25.79 -23.54 -4.12
N LYS A 124 -27.00 -24.00 -3.84
CA LYS A 124 -28.10 -23.10 -3.46
C LYS A 124 -27.99 -22.82 -1.97
N LEU A 125 -27.31 -21.72 -1.63
CA LEU A 125 -27.24 -21.25 -0.25
C LEU A 125 -28.57 -20.56 0.13
N ASN A 126 -29.17 -21.02 1.20
CA ASN A 126 -30.38 -20.41 1.74
C ASN A 126 -29.98 -19.29 2.71
N THR A 127 -29.66 -18.11 2.19
CA THR A 127 -29.18 -16.99 2.99
C THR A 127 -30.13 -15.79 2.85
N LYS A 128 -30.27 -14.99 3.93
CA LYS A 128 -31.02 -13.74 3.92
C LYS A 128 -30.22 -12.58 3.31
N GLU A 129 -28.90 -12.74 3.21
CA GLU A 129 -28.00 -11.71 2.72
C GLU A 129 -28.06 -11.63 1.18
N LYS A 130 -28.13 -10.42 0.66
CA LYS A 130 -28.03 -10.16 -0.78
C LYS A 130 -26.62 -10.45 -1.26
N ASN A 131 -26.52 -10.99 -2.48
CA ASN A 131 -25.23 -11.23 -3.10
C ASN A 131 -24.52 -9.90 -3.39
N PRO A 132 -23.21 -9.81 -3.11
CA PRO A 132 -22.44 -8.65 -3.48
C PRO A 132 -22.29 -8.55 -4.99
N ILE A 133 -22.20 -7.32 -5.48
CA ILE A 133 -21.84 -7.03 -6.88
C ILE A 133 -20.39 -6.54 -6.86
N PHE A 134 -19.53 -7.16 -7.65
CA PHE A 134 -18.12 -6.81 -7.72
C PHE A 134 -17.87 -5.84 -8.87
N LEU A 135 -17.32 -4.67 -8.56
CA LEU A 135 -16.77 -3.74 -9.55
C LEU A 135 -15.28 -4.07 -9.74
N ILE A 136 -14.94 -4.53 -10.94
CA ILE A 136 -13.57 -4.93 -11.29
C ILE A 136 -13.06 -4.04 -12.41
N GLY A 137 -11.83 -3.56 -12.28
CA GLY A 137 -11.17 -2.77 -13.31
C GLY A 137 -9.65 -2.75 -13.15
N PHE A 138 -8.96 -2.42 -14.23
CA PHE A 138 -7.52 -2.17 -14.15
C PHE A 138 -7.22 -0.89 -13.37
N PRO A 139 -6.04 -0.78 -12.75
CA PRO A 139 -5.59 0.49 -12.17
C PRO A 139 -5.72 1.63 -13.21
N ARG A 140 -6.24 2.78 -12.77
CA ARG A 140 -6.48 3.96 -13.62
C ARG A 140 -7.58 3.81 -14.69
N SER A 141 -8.47 2.84 -14.57
CA SER A 141 -9.62 2.65 -15.48
C SER A 141 -10.88 3.44 -15.09
N GLY A 142 -10.80 4.32 -14.09
CA GLY A 142 -11.92 5.14 -13.63
C GLY A 142 -12.83 4.47 -12.58
N THR A 143 -12.39 3.38 -11.96
CA THR A 143 -13.16 2.69 -10.91
C THR A 143 -13.51 3.60 -9.75
N THR A 144 -12.61 4.48 -9.31
CA THR A 144 -12.88 5.48 -8.25
C THR A 144 -13.96 6.48 -8.65
N LEU A 145 -14.01 6.92 -9.92
CA LEU A 145 -15.06 7.80 -10.39
C LEU A 145 -16.41 7.09 -10.38
N LEU A 146 -16.45 5.86 -10.89
CA LEU A 146 -17.67 5.05 -10.89
C LEU A 146 -18.14 4.74 -9.47
N ASP A 147 -17.23 4.41 -8.55
CA ASP A 147 -17.54 4.24 -7.12
C ASP A 147 -18.22 5.50 -6.54
N THR A 148 -17.66 6.68 -6.81
CA THR A 148 -18.23 7.95 -6.35
C THR A 148 -19.66 8.18 -6.89
N ILE A 149 -19.89 7.84 -8.15
CA ILE A 149 -21.22 7.92 -8.77
C ILE A 149 -22.20 6.94 -8.11
N LEU A 150 -21.78 5.69 -7.91
CA LEU A 150 -22.61 4.65 -7.29
C LEU A 150 -22.98 5.00 -5.83
N ARG A 151 -22.03 5.56 -5.07
CA ARG A 151 -22.30 6.03 -3.68
C ARG A 151 -23.35 7.12 -3.60
N SER A 152 -23.55 7.89 -4.66
CA SER A 152 -24.60 8.92 -4.67
C SER A 152 -26.01 8.34 -4.76
N HIS A 153 -26.17 7.07 -5.09
CA HIS A 153 -27.46 6.42 -5.23
C HIS A 153 -27.97 5.92 -3.85
N PRO A 154 -29.17 6.30 -3.41
CA PRO A 154 -29.66 6.03 -2.06
C PRO A 154 -29.90 4.55 -1.73
N SER A 155 -29.98 3.69 -2.74
CA SER A 155 -30.21 2.23 -2.57
C SER A 155 -28.93 1.40 -2.71
N LEU A 156 -27.76 2.03 -2.87
CA LEU A 156 -26.49 1.35 -3.02
C LEU A 156 -25.58 1.63 -1.85
N ASP A 157 -25.04 0.56 -1.29
CA ASP A 157 -23.95 0.63 -0.30
C ASP A 157 -22.66 0.18 -0.99
N VAL A 158 -21.71 1.08 -1.11
CA VAL A 158 -20.45 0.85 -1.85
C VAL A 158 -19.30 0.76 -0.85
N ILE A 159 -18.52 -0.31 -0.97
CA ILE A 159 -17.38 -0.59 -0.11
C ILE A 159 -16.11 -0.50 -0.97
N GLU A 160 -15.21 0.42 -0.63
CA GLU A 160 -13.93 0.64 -1.32
C GLU A 160 -12.76 0.43 -0.36
N GLU A 161 -11.68 -0.15 -0.87
CA GLU A 161 -10.37 -0.31 -0.19
C GLU A 161 -10.41 -0.97 1.22
N LYS A 162 -11.51 -1.64 1.58
CA LYS A 162 -11.51 -2.47 2.79
C LYS A 162 -10.84 -3.81 2.48
N PRO A 163 -10.08 -4.40 3.41
CA PRO A 163 -9.36 -5.66 3.20
C PRO A 163 -10.27 -6.89 3.28
N ILE A 164 -11.54 -6.77 2.86
CA ILE A 164 -12.53 -7.85 2.95
C ILE A 164 -12.12 -9.07 2.12
N ILE A 165 -11.72 -8.82 0.88
CA ILE A 165 -11.28 -9.89 -0.03
C ILE A 165 -9.96 -10.51 0.43
N ASP A 166 -9.02 -9.70 0.93
CA ASP A 166 -7.75 -10.20 1.45
C ASP A 166 -7.97 -11.09 2.69
N ASN A 167 -8.86 -10.70 3.59
CA ASN A 167 -9.24 -11.50 4.75
C ASN A 167 -9.94 -12.79 4.33
N PHE A 168 -10.88 -12.69 3.40
CA PHE A 168 -11.56 -13.85 2.83
C PHE A 168 -10.57 -14.84 2.19
N ILE A 169 -9.67 -14.37 1.33
CA ILE A 169 -8.65 -15.21 0.67
C ILE A 169 -7.72 -15.85 1.72
N LYS A 170 -7.33 -15.10 2.74
CA LYS A 170 -6.47 -15.60 3.82
C LYS A 170 -7.13 -16.77 4.56
N GLU A 171 -8.39 -16.64 4.94
CA GLU A 171 -9.13 -17.69 5.62
C GLU A 171 -9.41 -18.89 4.69
N LEU A 172 -9.81 -18.62 3.45
CA LEU A 172 -10.02 -19.67 2.45
C LEU A 172 -8.73 -20.47 2.22
N ASN A 173 -7.57 -19.80 2.07
CA ASN A 173 -6.29 -20.47 1.86
C ASN A 173 -5.91 -21.42 3.02
N LYS A 174 -6.29 -21.11 4.25
CA LYS A 174 -6.11 -22.04 5.38
C LYS A 174 -6.93 -23.31 5.19
N LYS A 175 -8.17 -23.17 4.70
CA LYS A 175 -9.11 -24.28 4.53
C LYS A 175 -8.76 -25.17 3.33
N ILE A 176 -8.30 -24.59 2.24
CA ILE A 176 -7.91 -25.31 1.03
C ILE A 176 -6.41 -25.64 0.96
N TYR A 177 -5.65 -25.41 2.03
CA TYR A 177 -4.20 -25.62 2.09
C TYR A 177 -3.45 -24.93 0.93
N SER A 178 -3.89 -23.72 0.57
CA SER A 178 -3.37 -22.91 -0.54
C SER A 178 -3.37 -23.61 -1.92
N ASN A 179 -4.14 -24.68 -2.07
CA ASN A 179 -4.28 -25.41 -3.33
C ASN A 179 -5.65 -25.16 -3.96
N LEU A 180 -5.67 -24.43 -5.09
CA LEU A 180 -6.89 -24.07 -5.80
C LEU A 180 -7.71 -25.29 -6.27
N ASN A 181 -7.06 -26.43 -6.51
CA ASN A 181 -7.79 -27.66 -6.87
C ASN A 181 -8.72 -28.15 -5.76
N ASN A 182 -8.44 -27.78 -4.50
CA ASN A 182 -9.28 -28.15 -3.37
C ASN A 182 -10.58 -27.33 -3.31
N LEU A 183 -10.73 -26.27 -4.14
CA LEU A 183 -12.00 -25.58 -4.29
C LEU A 183 -13.13 -26.49 -4.76
N LYS A 184 -12.81 -27.59 -5.48
CA LYS A 184 -13.79 -28.58 -5.93
C LYS A 184 -14.45 -29.37 -4.77
N THR A 185 -13.77 -29.43 -3.64
CA THR A 185 -14.19 -30.24 -2.48
C THR A 185 -14.86 -29.39 -1.41
N ILE A 186 -15.09 -28.11 -1.68
CA ILE A 186 -15.79 -27.22 -0.75
C ILE A 186 -17.25 -27.67 -0.65
N ASN A 187 -17.68 -28.02 0.55
CA ASN A 187 -19.05 -28.34 0.88
C ASN A 187 -19.87 -27.10 1.25
N GLU A 188 -21.19 -27.25 1.37
CA GLU A 188 -22.09 -26.15 1.72
C GLU A 188 -21.75 -25.49 3.06
N SER A 189 -21.35 -26.27 4.07
CA SER A 189 -20.99 -25.77 5.39
C SER A 189 -19.76 -24.82 5.32
N LEU A 190 -18.73 -25.20 4.56
CA LEU A 190 -17.57 -24.36 4.38
C LEU A 190 -17.89 -23.11 3.55
N LEU A 191 -18.77 -23.21 2.56
CA LEU A 191 -19.23 -22.06 1.79
C LEU A 191 -19.99 -21.06 2.69
N GLU A 192 -20.83 -21.55 3.58
CA GLU A 192 -21.56 -20.73 4.54
C GLU A 192 -20.58 -20.04 5.54
N GLU A 193 -19.61 -20.80 6.07
CA GLU A 193 -18.54 -20.25 6.91
C GLU A 193 -17.79 -19.13 6.19
N MET A 194 -17.35 -19.37 4.96
CA MET A 194 -16.62 -18.38 4.18
C MET A 194 -17.46 -17.16 3.80
N ARG A 195 -18.75 -17.36 3.57
CA ARG A 195 -19.69 -16.27 3.33
C ARG A 195 -19.80 -15.38 4.58
N ASN A 196 -19.89 -15.96 5.77
CA ASN A 196 -19.91 -15.20 7.03
C ASN A 196 -18.62 -14.40 7.21
N VAL A 197 -17.45 -14.99 6.94
CA VAL A 197 -16.17 -14.27 6.95
C VAL A 197 -16.21 -13.02 6.05
N TYR A 198 -16.80 -13.12 4.86
CA TYR A 198 -16.95 -11.99 3.96
C TYR A 198 -17.87 -10.91 4.55
N PHE A 199 -19.04 -11.28 5.05
CA PHE A 199 -20.04 -10.32 5.53
C PHE A 199 -19.67 -9.70 6.88
N ASP A 200 -19.00 -10.43 7.77
CA ASP A 200 -18.52 -9.93 9.06
C ASP A 200 -17.33 -8.97 8.92
N SER A 201 -16.67 -8.97 7.76
CA SER A 201 -15.54 -8.08 7.46
C SER A 201 -15.93 -6.73 6.85
N LYS A 202 -17.24 -6.43 6.69
CA LYS A 202 -17.77 -5.20 6.08
C LYS A 202 -17.52 -3.91 6.88
#